data_8d26370840ec85135b1a3f4f17980a36
#
_entry.id   8d26370840ec85135b1a3f4f17980a36
#
_cell.length_a   1.000
_cell.length_b   1.000
_cell.length_c   1.000
_cell.angle_alpha   90.00
_cell.angle_beta   90.00
_cell.angle_gamma   90.00
#
_symmetry.space_group_name_H-M   'P 1'
#
loop_
_entity.id
_entity.type
_entity.pdbx_description
1 polymer ?
#
loop_
_entity_poly.entity_id
_entity_poly.type
_entity_poly.pdbx_seq_one_letter_code
_entity_poly.pdbx_strand_id
1 'polypeptide(L)'
;MEQNFLSVKGIRKSFGNVEVLKGIDLSLNKGDVLAIIGSSGSGKTTLLRCLNFLETPDEGSISVDGELLLDASDKHSLSDARIRRNRLHFGLVFQSFNLFPQYTVLQNLMLAPSLALKDEVKAIRKEKGRHAAHTYKVEQHAAIREKAKALLTRVGLAEKANAYPCQLSGGQQQRVAIARAL
;
A
#
# COMPACT_ATOMS: atom_id res chain seq x y z
N MET A 1 17.87 22.59 6.27
CA MET A 1 16.44 22.34 6.59
C MET A 1 16.24 20.84 6.43
N GLU A 2 15.89 20.14 7.48
CA GLU A 2 15.56 18.71 7.37
C GLU A 2 14.30 18.59 6.51
N GLN A 3 14.42 17.85 5.43
CA GLN A 3 13.32 17.62 4.50
C GLN A 3 12.41 16.54 5.10
N ASN A 4 11.17 16.90 5.43
CA ASN A 4 10.19 15.95 5.94
C ASN A 4 10.03 14.79 4.96
N PHE A 5 10.06 13.55 5.45
CA PHE A 5 9.85 12.36 4.63
C PHE A 5 8.43 12.30 4.06
N LEU A 6 7.42 12.58 4.90
CA LEU A 6 6.03 12.76 4.46
C LEU A 6 5.60 14.20 4.75
N SER A 7 5.04 14.88 3.76
CA SER A 7 4.43 16.21 3.91
C SER A 7 3.03 16.19 3.31
N VAL A 8 2.06 16.56 4.11
CA VAL A 8 0.64 16.66 3.76
C VAL A 8 0.20 18.08 4.06
N LYS A 9 -0.41 18.74 3.08
CA LYS A 9 -0.78 20.15 3.20
C LYS A 9 -2.22 20.37 2.75
N GLY A 10 -3.03 20.98 3.61
CA GLY A 10 -4.36 21.48 3.32
C GLY A 10 -5.36 20.43 2.85
N ILE A 11 -5.25 19.17 3.29
CA ILE A 11 -6.15 18.09 2.83
C ILE A 11 -7.57 18.37 3.28
N ARG A 12 -8.47 18.57 2.30
CA ARG A 12 -9.91 18.67 2.49
C ARG A 12 -10.62 17.51 1.83
N LYS A 13 -11.71 17.06 2.44
CA LYS A 13 -12.57 16.02 1.87
C LYS A 13 -14.00 16.18 2.34
N SER A 14 -14.91 16.21 1.38
CA SER A 14 -16.36 16.24 1.62
C SER A 14 -17.04 15.00 1.02
N PHE A 15 -18.13 14.57 1.62
CA PHE A 15 -19.03 13.58 1.07
C PHE A 15 -20.44 14.19 1.03
N GLY A 16 -20.92 14.50 -0.17
CA GLY A 16 -22.11 15.33 -0.36
C GLY A 16 -21.94 16.67 0.30
N ASN A 17 -22.83 17.02 1.24
CA ASN A 17 -22.79 18.30 1.95
C ASN A 17 -22.01 18.25 3.29
N VAL A 18 -21.36 17.13 3.60
CA VAL A 18 -20.63 16.96 4.86
C VAL A 18 -19.13 17.08 4.60
N GLU A 19 -18.52 18.14 5.11
CA GLU A 19 -17.07 18.30 5.11
C GLU A 19 -16.48 17.48 6.26
N VAL A 20 -15.72 16.43 5.92
CA VAL A 20 -15.12 15.47 6.86
C VAL A 20 -13.68 15.85 7.22
N LEU A 21 -12.89 16.28 6.24
CA LEU A 21 -11.53 16.80 6.44
C LEU A 21 -11.53 18.29 6.11
N LYS A 22 -11.08 19.11 7.07
CA LYS A 22 -11.23 20.57 7.03
C LYS A 22 -9.88 21.31 6.90
N GLY A 23 -9.02 20.83 6.00
CA GLY A 23 -7.69 21.42 5.82
C GLY A 23 -6.68 20.83 6.81
N ILE A 24 -6.32 19.57 6.61
CA ILE A 24 -5.38 18.85 7.48
C ILE A 24 -3.95 19.03 6.96
N ASP A 25 -3.08 19.52 7.86
CA ASP A 25 -1.64 19.59 7.67
C ASP A 25 -0.95 18.60 8.61
N LEU A 26 0.02 17.84 8.09
CA LEU A 26 0.90 17.02 8.90
C LEU A 26 2.23 16.78 8.20
N SER A 27 3.26 16.54 8.97
CA SER A 27 4.57 16.14 8.47
C SER A 27 5.20 15.08 9.35
N LEU A 28 5.98 14.19 8.74
CA LEU A 28 6.72 13.12 9.42
C LEU A 28 8.14 13.06 8.87
N ASN A 29 9.10 12.82 9.75
CA ASN A 29 10.44 12.45 9.35
C ASN A 29 10.53 10.94 9.16
N LYS A 30 11.60 10.48 8.54
CA LYS A 30 11.84 9.05 8.36
C LYS A 30 12.04 8.38 9.73
N GLY A 31 11.21 7.37 10.01
CA GLY A 31 11.23 6.63 11.27
C GLY A 31 10.25 7.15 12.32
N ASP A 32 9.59 8.28 12.10
CA ASP A 32 8.57 8.79 13.01
C ASP A 32 7.32 7.91 13.05
N VAL A 33 6.63 7.96 14.17
CA VAL A 33 5.32 7.32 14.38
C VAL A 33 4.30 8.39 14.74
N LEU A 34 3.22 8.47 13.98
CA LEU A 34 2.09 9.36 14.25
C LEU A 34 0.88 8.58 14.72
N ALA A 35 0.37 8.89 15.91
CA ALA A 35 -0.90 8.38 16.40
C ALA A 35 -2.02 9.39 16.13
N ILE A 36 -3.08 8.95 15.41
CA ILE A 36 -4.27 9.77 15.13
C ILE A 36 -5.40 9.31 16.06
N ILE A 37 -5.78 10.17 17.02
CA ILE A 37 -6.77 9.89 18.05
C ILE A 37 -8.00 10.77 17.81
N GLY A 38 -9.18 10.26 18.16
CA GLY A 38 -10.44 11.00 18.07
C GLY A 38 -11.65 10.07 18.13
N SER A 39 -12.85 10.64 18.27
CA SER A 39 -14.12 9.93 18.32
C SER A 39 -14.42 9.17 17.01
N SER A 40 -15.36 8.22 17.07
CA SER A 40 -15.88 7.59 15.86
C SER A 40 -16.50 8.65 14.93
N GLY A 41 -16.26 8.53 13.62
CA GLY A 41 -16.75 9.51 12.65
C GLY A 41 -15.91 10.79 12.49
N SER A 42 -14.84 11.01 13.28
CA SER A 42 -14.01 12.22 13.19
C SER A 42 -13.10 12.32 11.95
N GLY A 43 -13.23 11.43 10.96
CA GLY A 43 -12.47 11.52 9.72
C GLY A 43 -11.13 10.76 9.69
N LYS A 44 -10.69 10.08 10.79
CA LYS A 44 -9.41 9.36 10.86
C LYS A 44 -9.20 8.37 9.70
N THR A 45 -10.21 7.54 9.47
CA THR A 45 -10.16 6.55 8.37
C THR A 45 -10.17 7.23 7.00
N THR A 46 -10.89 8.33 6.86
CA THR A 46 -10.92 9.14 5.62
C THR A 46 -9.53 9.72 5.34
N LEU A 47 -8.88 10.28 6.37
CA LEU A 47 -7.52 10.78 6.23
C LEU A 47 -6.53 9.67 5.79
N LEU A 48 -6.55 8.51 6.47
CA LEU A 48 -5.71 7.37 6.09
C LEU A 48 -5.98 6.89 4.66
N ARG A 49 -7.25 6.92 4.22
CA ARG A 49 -7.62 6.57 2.83
C ARG A 49 -7.13 7.60 1.83
N CYS A 50 -7.15 8.89 2.17
CA CYS A 50 -6.55 9.94 1.33
C CYS A 50 -5.04 9.76 1.20
N LEU A 51 -4.34 9.49 2.32
CA LEU A 51 -2.90 9.25 2.32
C LEU A 51 -2.50 8.03 1.47
N ASN A 52 -3.33 7.00 1.45
CA ASN A 52 -3.10 5.77 0.66
C ASN A 52 -3.74 5.82 -0.74
N PHE A 53 -4.24 6.96 -1.18
CA PHE A 53 -4.91 7.14 -2.48
C PHE A 53 -6.10 6.18 -2.73
N LEU A 54 -6.72 5.63 -1.67
CA LEU A 54 -7.98 4.90 -1.77
C LEU A 54 -9.18 5.85 -1.83
N GLU A 55 -8.99 7.08 -1.36
CA GLU A 55 -9.91 8.19 -1.49
C GLU A 55 -9.16 9.38 -2.06
N THR A 56 -9.74 10.08 -3.00
CA THR A 56 -9.14 11.29 -3.58
C THR A 56 -9.57 12.49 -2.73
N PRO A 57 -8.64 13.27 -2.16
CA PRO A 57 -8.99 14.52 -1.49
C PRO A 57 -9.53 15.54 -2.51
N ASP A 58 -10.36 16.45 -2.04
CA ASP A 58 -10.93 17.51 -2.86
C ASP A 58 -9.97 18.69 -3.00
N GLU A 59 -9.12 18.91 -1.98
CA GLU A 59 -8.07 19.94 -1.96
C GLU A 59 -6.83 19.42 -1.24
N GLY A 60 -5.71 20.12 -1.45
CA GLY A 60 -4.45 19.87 -0.79
C GLY A 60 -3.46 19.03 -1.57
N SER A 61 -2.32 18.74 -0.95
CA SER A 61 -1.21 18.03 -1.59
C SER A 61 -0.55 17.03 -0.66
N ILE A 62 0.07 16.00 -1.25
CA ILE A 62 0.80 14.94 -0.56
C ILE A 62 2.15 14.76 -1.25
N SER A 63 3.24 14.87 -0.48
CA SER A 63 4.60 14.64 -0.95
C SER A 63 5.30 13.59 -0.07
N VAL A 64 6.12 12.73 -0.67
CA VAL A 64 6.94 11.74 0.02
C VAL A 64 8.37 11.87 -0.49
N ASP A 65 9.33 11.97 0.44
CA ASP A 65 10.76 12.12 0.16
C ASP A 65 11.07 13.24 -0.85
N GLY A 66 10.34 14.35 -0.73
CA GLY A 66 10.42 15.51 -1.64
C GLY A 66 9.70 15.36 -2.98
N GLU A 67 9.22 14.17 -3.34
CA GLU A 67 8.43 13.95 -4.54
C GLU A 67 6.95 14.32 -4.29
N LEU A 68 6.38 15.19 -5.14
CA LEU A 68 4.96 15.51 -5.10
C LEU A 68 4.15 14.36 -5.73
N LEU A 69 3.48 13.58 -4.89
CA LEU A 69 2.67 12.46 -5.34
C LEU A 69 1.27 12.88 -5.78
N LEU A 70 0.67 13.82 -5.05
CA LEU A 70 -0.68 14.33 -5.34
C LEU A 70 -0.75 15.81 -5.09
N ASP A 71 -1.38 16.51 -6.05
CA ASP A 71 -1.93 17.86 -5.90
C ASP A 71 -3.37 17.82 -6.40
N ALA A 72 -4.33 18.06 -5.52
CA ALA A 72 -5.75 17.98 -5.87
C ALA A 72 -6.18 19.05 -6.90
N SER A 73 -5.42 20.14 -7.05
CA SER A 73 -5.65 21.16 -8.08
C SER A 73 -5.18 20.74 -9.48
N ASP A 74 -4.26 19.75 -9.57
CA ASP A 74 -3.72 19.23 -10.82
C ASP A 74 -4.42 17.94 -11.25
N LYS A 75 -5.26 18.02 -12.28
CA LYS A 75 -5.97 16.85 -12.85
C LYS A 75 -5.04 15.74 -13.34
N HIS A 76 -3.80 16.05 -13.73
CA HIS A 76 -2.83 15.04 -14.15
C HIS A 76 -2.32 14.21 -12.97
N SER A 77 -2.24 14.79 -11.77
CA SER A 77 -1.88 14.09 -10.54
C SER A 77 -2.93 13.04 -10.14
N LEU A 78 -4.17 13.22 -10.59
CA LEU A 78 -5.34 12.37 -10.30
C LEU A 78 -5.57 11.26 -11.34
N SER A 79 -4.70 11.11 -12.35
CA SER A 79 -4.86 10.04 -13.34
C SER A 79 -4.71 8.65 -12.69
N ASP A 80 -5.53 7.69 -13.14
CA ASP A 80 -5.53 6.30 -12.63
C ASP A 80 -4.14 5.66 -12.63
N ALA A 81 -3.35 5.92 -13.67
CA ALA A 81 -2.00 5.37 -13.79
C ALA A 81 -1.06 5.94 -12.71
N ARG A 82 -1.16 7.25 -12.42
CA ARG A 82 -0.36 7.91 -11.39
C ARG A 82 -0.80 7.50 -9.99
N ILE A 83 -2.10 7.45 -9.73
CA ILE A 83 -2.67 6.96 -8.46
C ILE A 83 -2.20 5.52 -8.17
N ARG A 84 -2.23 4.61 -9.16
CA ARG A 84 -1.73 3.24 -8.97
C ARG A 84 -0.25 3.21 -8.60
N ARG A 85 0.57 4.04 -9.21
CA ARG A 85 2.00 4.16 -8.88
C ARG A 85 2.19 4.72 -7.49
N ASN A 86 1.46 5.76 -7.13
CA ASN A 86 1.57 6.43 -5.83
C ASN A 86 1.16 5.52 -4.67
N ARG A 87 0.21 4.60 -4.88
CA ARG A 87 -0.15 3.58 -3.88
C ARG A 87 1.00 2.67 -3.47
N LEU A 88 2.04 2.54 -4.28
CA LEU A 88 3.22 1.73 -3.95
C LEU A 88 4.09 2.35 -2.86
N HIS A 89 3.93 3.64 -2.56
CA HIS A 89 4.65 4.32 -1.47
C HIS A 89 4.06 4.01 -0.08
N PHE A 90 2.84 3.45 -0.02
CA PHE A 90 2.11 3.25 1.23
C PHE A 90 1.62 1.81 1.38
N GLY A 91 1.94 1.19 2.51
CA GLY A 91 1.25 -0.01 2.96
C GLY A 91 0.03 0.35 3.81
N LEU A 92 -1.07 -0.37 3.68
CA LEU A 92 -2.26 -0.19 4.51
C LEU A 92 -2.66 -1.50 5.19
N VAL A 93 -2.80 -1.44 6.51
CA VAL A 93 -3.35 -2.52 7.31
C VAL A 93 -4.75 -2.13 7.77
N PHE A 94 -5.76 -2.88 7.34
CA PHE A 94 -7.14 -2.66 7.72
C PHE A 94 -7.44 -3.24 9.12
N GLN A 95 -8.43 -2.70 9.80
CA GLN A 95 -8.89 -3.19 11.10
C GLN A 95 -9.35 -4.66 11.03
N SER A 96 -10.00 -5.06 9.95
CA SER A 96 -10.45 -6.43 9.68
C SER A 96 -9.43 -7.30 8.94
N PHE A 97 -8.15 -6.85 8.88
CA PHE A 97 -7.01 -7.49 8.24
C PHE A 97 -7.16 -7.71 6.72
N ASN A 98 -8.35 -7.97 6.21
CA ASN A 98 -8.71 -8.16 4.79
C ASN A 98 -7.76 -9.13 4.07
N LEU A 99 -7.45 -10.26 4.69
CA LEU A 99 -6.74 -11.34 4.04
C LEU A 99 -7.68 -12.06 3.06
N PHE A 100 -7.15 -12.45 1.92
CA PHE A 100 -7.89 -13.20 0.92
C PHE A 100 -8.08 -14.64 1.42
N PRO A 101 -9.32 -15.07 1.74
CA PRO A 101 -9.57 -16.36 2.40
C PRO A 101 -9.23 -17.56 1.52
N GLN A 102 -9.29 -17.42 0.20
CA GLN A 102 -8.98 -18.44 -0.80
C GLN A 102 -7.49 -18.66 -1.03
N TYR A 103 -6.63 -17.79 -0.49
CA TYR A 103 -5.19 -17.87 -0.63
C TYR A 103 -4.53 -18.27 0.69
N THR A 104 -3.44 -19.02 0.60
CA THR A 104 -2.59 -19.30 1.76
C THR A 104 -1.92 -18.01 2.26
N VAL A 105 -1.33 -18.06 3.45
CA VAL A 105 -0.56 -16.95 4.02
C VAL A 105 0.53 -16.47 3.05
N LEU A 106 1.32 -17.40 2.52
CA LEU A 106 2.37 -17.08 1.54
C LEU A 106 1.79 -16.43 0.27
N GLN A 107 0.70 -16.98 -0.25
CA GLN A 107 0.04 -16.44 -1.44
C GLN A 107 -0.54 -15.03 -1.20
N ASN A 108 -1.05 -14.74 0.00
CA ASN A 108 -1.49 -13.41 0.38
C ASN A 108 -0.36 -12.37 0.28
N LEU A 109 0.85 -12.70 0.70
CA LEU A 109 2.01 -11.81 0.59
C LEU A 109 2.50 -11.68 -0.87
N MET A 110 2.44 -12.76 -1.63
CA MET A 110 2.94 -12.79 -3.01
C MET A 110 1.99 -12.14 -4.01
N LEU A 111 0.71 -11.92 -3.68
CA LEU A 111 -0.32 -11.55 -4.64
C LEU A 111 0.00 -10.22 -5.35
N ALA A 112 0.21 -9.15 -4.59
CA ALA A 112 0.45 -7.81 -5.16
C ALA A 112 1.75 -7.76 -5.98
N PRO A 113 2.91 -8.24 -5.49
CA PRO A 113 4.13 -8.30 -6.30
C PRO A 113 3.98 -9.16 -7.56
N SER A 114 3.24 -10.29 -7.48
CA SER A 114 3.00 -11.15 -8.65
C SER A 114 2.10 -10.51 -9.69
N LEU A 115 1.18 -9.62 -9.27
CA LEU A 115 0.35 -8.85 -10.21
C LEU A 115 1.18 -7.76 -10.90
N ALA A 116 2.02 -7.04 -10.16
CA ALA A 116 2.94 -6.05 -10.74
C ALA A 116 3.90 -6.70 -11.77
N LEU A 117 4.44 -7.88 -11.44
CA LEU A 117 5.32 -8.63 -12.33
C LEU A 117 4.67 -8.95 -13.70
N LYS A 118 3.33 -9.09 -13.78
CA LYS A 118 2.65 -9.38 -15.06
C LYS A 118 2.86 -8.28 -16.09
N ASP A 119 2.86 -7.03 -15.68
CA ASP A 119 3.03 -5.90 -16.59
C ASP A 119 4.48 -5.80 -17.07
N GLU A 120 5.46 -6.07 -16.21
CA GLU A 120 6.88 -6.13 -16.56
C GLU A 120 7.16 -7.28 -17.56
N VAL A 121 6.63 -8.48 -17.27
CA VAL A 121 6.77 -9.64 -18.17
C VAL A 121 6.15 -9.37 -19.53
N LYS A 122 5.01 -8.64 -19.58
CA LYS A 122 4.37 -8.26 -20.84
C LYS A 122 5.25 -7.30 -21.64
N ALA A 123 5.89 -6.33 -20.97
CA ALA A 123 6.83 -5.41 -21.61
C ALA A 123 8.06 -6.15 -22.17
N ILE A 124 8.70 -7.02 -21.38
CA ILE A 124 9.85 -7.83 -21.80
C ILE A 124 9.47 -8.75 -22.96
N ARG A 125 8.29 -9.34 -22.92
CA ARG A 125 7.81 -10.20 -24.02
C ARG A 125 7.72 -9.45 -25.34
N LYS A 126 7.29 -8.18 -25.30
CA LYS A 126 7.18 -7.31 -26.48
C LYS A 126 8.56 -6.91 -27.02
N GLU A 127 9.52 -6.66 -26.13
CA GLU A 127 10.85 -6.17 -26.47
C GLU A 127 11.82 -7.30 -26.81
N LYS A 128 11.89 -8.36 -25.99
CA LYS A 128 12.93 -9.41 -26.02
C LYS A 128 12.40 -10.81 -26.36
N GLY A 129 11.11 -10.92 -26.65
CA GLY A 129 10.49 -12.17 -27.05
C GLY A 129 10.05 -13.09 -25.89
N ARG A 130 9.43 -14.23 -26.28
CA ARG A 130 8.77 -15.14 -25.32
C ARG A 130 9.74 -15.83 -24.36
N HIS A 131 10.90 -16.24 -24.85
CA HIS A 131 11.88 -16.98 -24.05
C HIS A 131 12.44 -16.11 -22.91
N ALA A 132 12.92 -14.91 -23.24
CA ALA A 132 13.43 -13.96 -22.27
C ALA A 132 12.36 -13.59 -21.22
N ALA A 133 11.11 -13.37 -21.64
CA ALA A 133 9.99 -13.09 -20.73
C ALA A 133 9.68 -14.27 -19.78
N HIS A 134 9.81 -15.50 -20.25
CA HIS A 134 9.61 -16.70 -19.44
C HIS A 134 10.71 -16.83 -18.37
N THR A 135 11.98 -16.72 -18.76
CA THR A 135 13.13 -16.77 -17.84
C THR A 135 12.99 -15.70 -16.76
N TYR A 136 12.77 -14.45 -17.17
CA TYR A 136 12.56 -13.32 -16.23
C TYR A 136 11.40 -13.60 -15.26
N LYS A 137 10.26 -14.09 -15.75
CA LYS A 137 9.11 -14.42 -14.91
C LYS A 137 9.47 -15.45 -13.84
N VAL A 138 10.18 -16.52 -14.21
CA VAL A 138 10.56 -17.59 -13.27
C VAL A 138 11.49 -17.04 -12.18
N GLU A 139 12.51 -16.30 -12.57
CA GLU A 139 13.47 -15.68 -11.65
C GLU A 139 12.81 -14.71 -10.68
N GLN A 140 11.99 -13.76 -11.19
CA GLN A 140 11.31 -12.79 -10.37
C GLN A 140 10.27 -13.43 -9.44
N HIS A 141 9.56 -14.45 -9.91
CA HIS A 141 8.60 -15.16 -9.07
C HIS A 141 9.28 -15.92 -7.93
N ALA A 142 10.48 -16.48 -8.17
CA ALA A 142 11.29 -17.09 -7.12
C ALA A 142 11.77 -16.03 -6.10
N ALA A 143 12.24 -14.88 -6.57
CA ALA A 143 12.64 -13.76 -5.70
C ALA A 143 11.48 -13.24 -4.83
N ILE A 144 10.29 -13.05 -5.40
CA ILE A 144 9.07 -12.66 -4.69
C ILE A 144 8.76 -13.68 -3.59
N ARG A 145 8.86 -14.98 -3.89
CA ARG A 145 8.61 -16.05 -2.93
C ARG A 145 9.58 -16.02 -1.75
N GLU A 146 10.87 -15.85 -2.02
CA GLU A 146 11.89 -15.78 -0.96
C GLU A 146 11.73 -14.52 -0.11
N LYS A 147 11.42 -13.36 -0.71
CA LYS A 147 11.09 -12.13 0.03
C LYS A 147 9.87 -12.36 0.94
N ALA A 148 8.82 -12.97 0.44
CA ALA A 148 7.61 -13.26 1.22
C ALA A 148 7.90 -14.21 2.39
N LYS A 149 8.72 -15.26 2.21
CA LYS A 149 9.15 -16.15 3.29
C LYS A 149 9.97 -15.41 4.35
N ALA A 150 10.91 -14.56 3.92
CA ALA A 150 11.71 -13.75 4.85
C ALA A 150 10.82 -12.82 5.70
N LEU A 151 9.79 -12.20 5.10
CA LEU A 151 8.82 -11.39 5.85
C LEU A 151 8.04 -12.25 6.86
N LEU A 152 7.60 -13.45 6.48
CA LEU A 152 6.93 -14.37 7.41
C LEU A 152 7.83 -14.79 8.57
N THR A 153 9.11 -15.01 8.33
CA THR A 153 10.09 -15.29 9.39
C THR A 153 10.22 -14.10 10.34
N ARG A 154 10.30 -12.87 9.82
CA ARG A 154 10.39 -11.65 10.64
C ARG A 154 9.19 -11.44 11.56
N VAL A 155 8.00 -11.87 11.15
CA VAL A 155 6.77 -11.78 11.97
C VAL A 155 6.48 -13.05 12.78
N GLY A 156 7.40 -14.05 12.77
CA GLY A 156 7.29 -15.29 13.54
C GLY A 156 6.20 -16.23 13.03
N LEU A 157 6.00 -16.32 11.71
CA LEU A 157 4.94 -17.13 11.08
C LEU A 157 5.47 -17.99 9.92
N ALA A 158 6.76 -18.33 9.92
CA ALA A 158 7.37 -19.12 8.84
C ALA A 158 6.67 -20.48 8.63
N GLU A 159 6.32 -21.19 9.72
CA GLU A 159 5.64 -22.48 9.67
C GLU A 159 4.17 -22.37 9.21
N LYS A 160 3.59 -21.18 9.19
CA LYS A 160 2.22 -20.93 8.75
C LYS A 160 2.11 -20.53 7.26
N ALA A 161 3.21 -20.60 6.51
CA ALA A 161 3.24 -20.17 5.10
C ALA A 161 2.15 -20.84 4.23
N ASN A 162 1.84 -22.08 4.47
CA ASN A 162 0.84 -22.86 3.73
C ASN A 162 -0.54 -22.89 4.39
N ALA A 163 -0.71 -22.28 5.58
CA ALA A 163 -2.01 -22.18 6.24
C ALA A 163 -2.92 -21.16 5.53
N TYR A 164 -4.23 -21.35 5.68
CA TYR A 164 -5.24 -20.40 5.22
C TYR A 164 -5.61 -19.41 6.34
N PRO A 165 -6.13 -18.22 6.02
CA PRO A 165 -6.52 -17.22 7.03
C PRO A 165 -7.45 -17.77 8.13
N CYS A 166 -8.40 -18.65 7.80
CA CYS A 166 -9.31 -19.27 8.77
C CYS A 166 -8.61 -20.18 9.81
N GLN A 167 -7.37 -20.59 9.54
CA GLN A 167 -6.57 -21.43 10.42
C GLN A 167 -5.65 -20.61 11.36
N LEU A 168 -5.77 -19.29 11.32
CA LEU A 168 -4.95 -18.34 12.08
C LEU A 168 -5.77 -17.67 13.18
N SER A 169 -5.14 -17.43 14.32
CA SER A 169 -5.70 -16.54 15.35
C SER A 169 -5.74 -15.08 14.83
N GLY A 170 -6.56 -14.22 15.44
CA GLY A 170 -6.65 -12.80 15.06
C GLY A 170 -5.29 -12.08 15.10
N GLY A 171 -4.48 -12.32 16.12
CA GLY A 171 -3.12 -11.77 16.20
C GLY A 171 -2.17 -12.30 15.12
N GLN A 172 -2.34 -13.57 14.69
CA GLN A 172 -1.59 -14.10 13.56
C GLN A 172 -2.04 -13.47 12.24
N GLN A 173 -3.35 -13.31 12.02
CA GLN A 173 -3.90 -12.63 10.84
C GLN A 173 -3.41 -11.18 10.76
N GLN A 174 -3.35 -10.46 11.88
CA GLN A 174 -2.80 -9.11 11.96
C GLN A 174 -1.34 -9.07 11.52
N ARG A 175 -0.50 -9.98 12.04
CA ARG A 175 0.91 -10.06 11.65
C ARG A 175 1.09 -10.39 10.16
N VAL A 176 0.24 -11.25 9.58
CA VAL A 176 0.22 -11.51 8.13
C VAL A 176 -0.16 -10.26 7.36
N ALA A 177 -1.17 -9.50 7.81
CA ALA A 177 -1.58 -8.26 7.17
C ALA A 177 -0.48 -7.18 7.21
N ILE A 178 0.26 -7.09 8.33
CA ILE A 178 1.44 -6.21 8.44
C ILE A 178 2.53 -6.67 7.45
N ALA A 179 2.87 -7.95 7.43
CA ALA A 179 3.87 -8.49 6.51
C ALA A 179 3.50 -8.30 5.03
N ARG A 180 2.19 -8.31 4.70
CA ARG A 180 1.70 -8.05 3.35
C ARG A 180 1.82 -6.57 2.95
N ALA A 181 1.79 -5.65 3.92
CA ALA A 181 1.89 -4.22 3.70
C ALA A 181 3.35 -3.72 3.54
N LEU A 182 4.35 -4.56 3.88
CA LEU A 182 5.80 -4.31 3.73
C LEU A 182 6.32 -4.82 2.37
#